data_229031d11fd18abffa5363d87442b316
#
_entry.id   229031d11fd18abffa5363d87442b316
#
_cell.length_a   1.000
_cell.length_b   1.000
_cell.length_c   1.000
_cell.angle_alpha   90.00
_cell.angle_beta   90.00
_cell.angle_gamma   90.00
#
_symmetry.space_group_name_H-M   'P 1'
#
loop_
_entity.id
_entity.type
_entity.pdbx_description
1 polymer ?
#
loop_
_entity_poly.entity_id
_entity_poly.type
_entity_poly.pdbx_seq_one_letter_code
_entity_poly.pdbx_strand_id
1 'polypeptide(L)'
;YSVTAVAGATGYAWTLPSGWTGTSTTNSITVTTGTTSGNISVIASNTCGNSTARTLAITTLAIPAQPGTIAGNAAVCPATTQTYSVTAVNGATSYTWTLPSGWTGSSTTNSITATSGTAGGNITVKANSSCGGSTARTLAVSMTASSPAQPGVISGTATVCPGAVQTFSVAAVAGASSYTWTVPSGWGGSSTTNSIAVSAGTTAGNITVKANNGCGSSTARSLAVSPGTLPSTPGVITITGGAATVCTGDNRTYTVPLVAGLTYTWVAPTGATW
;
A
#
# COMPACT_ATOMS: atom_id res chain seq x y z
N TYR A 1 30.52 35.98 -30.94
CA TYR A 1 30.82 35.26 -32.17
C TYR A 1 31.95 35.99 -32.90
N SER A 2 32.77 35.26 -33.63
CA SER A 2 33.86 35.85 -34.38
C SER A 2 34.17 35.05 -35.66
N VAL A 3 34.72 35.70 -36.62
CA VAL A 3 35.34 35.11 -37.81
C VAL A 3 36.80 35.50 -37.88
N THR A 4 37.62 34.69 -38.54
CA THR A 4 39.00 35.04 -38.84
C THR A 4 38.99 36.34 -39.66
N ALA A 5 39.87 37.26 -39.34
CA ALA A 5 39.99 38.51 -40.08
C ALA A 5 40.26 38.23 -41.59
N VAL A 6 39.47 38.86 -42.45
CA VAL A 6 39.59 38.72 -43.92
C VAL A 6 40.57 39.73 -44.43
N ALA A 7 41.59 39.30 -45.15
CA ALA A 7 42.58 40.20 -45.73
C ALA A 7 41.89 41.18 -46.70
N GLY A 8 42.21 42.46 -46.59
CA GLY A 8 41.63 43.55 -47.42
C GLY A 8 40.22 43.99 -47.02
N ALA A 9 39.61 43.42 -45.95
CA ALA A 9 38.36 43.88 -45.39
C ALA A 9 38.59 45.13 -44.55
N THR A 10 37.77 46.18 -44.76
CA THR A 10 37.75 47.44 -43.97
C THR A 10 36.56 47.48 -42.98
N GLY A 11 35.57 46.56 -43.12
CA GLY A 11 34.42 46.47 -42.25
C GLY A 11 33.71 45.12 -42.34
N TYR A 12 32.78 44.91 -41.41
CA TYR A 12 31.93 43.68 -41.31
C TYR A 12 30.49 44.09 -41.01
N ALA A 13 29.55 43.45 -41.68
CA ALA A 13 28.12 43.59 -41.42
C ALA A 13 27.56 42.26 -40.90
N TRP A 14 26.95 42.29 -39.71
CA TRP A 14 26.38 41.16 -39.03
C TRP A 14 24.86 41.20 -39.15
N THR A 15 24.25 40.05 -39.42
CA THR A 15 22.80 39.87 -39.39
C THR A 15 22.47 38.82 -38.32
N LEU A 16 21.51 39.12 -37.45
CA LEU A 16 21.14 38.30 -36.31
C LEU A 16 19.73 37.71 -36.51
N PRO A 17 19.41 36.58 -35.84
CA PRO A 17 18.03 36.06 -35.77
C PRO A 17 17.05 37.10 -35.19
N SER A 18 15.79 37.01 -35.55
CA SER A 18 14.73 37.87 -35.01
C SER A 18 14.69 37.88 -33.48
N GLY A 19 14.64 39.09 -32.91
CA GLY A 19 14.59 39.27 -31.45
C GLY A 19 15.94 39.19 -30.73
N TRP A 20 17.06 38.96 -31.47
CA TRP A 20 18.42 39.09 -30.95
C TRP A 20 18.91 40.51 -31.11
N THR A 21 19.76 40.95 -30.20
CA THR A 21 20.33 42.31 -30.26
C THR A 21 21.85 42.25 -30.15
N GLY A 22 22.49 43.19 -30.86
CA GLY A 22 23.93 43.34 -30.91
C GLY A 22 24.32 44.05 -32.23
N THR A 23 25.40 44.81 -32.21
CA THR A 23 25.94 45.49 -33.39
C THR A 23 27.47 45.42 -33.35
N SER A 24 28.08 45.27 -34.51
CA SER A 24 29.53 45.35 -34.66
C SER A 24 29.90 45.64 -36.13
N THR A 25 30.99 46.38 -36.33
CA THR A 25 31.60 46.58 -37.62
C THR A 25 32.96 45.90 -37.74
N THR A 26 33.32 45.05 -36.72
CA THR A 26 34.56 44.28 -36.68
C THR A 26 34.31 42.83 -36.98
N ASN A 27 35.36 42.01 -37.05
CA ASN A 27 35.29 40.57 -37.26
C ASN A 27 34.74 39.79 -36.07
N SER A 28 34.28 40.46 -35.00
CA SER A 28 33.61 39.85 -33.82
C SER A 28 32.39 40.66 -33.41
N ILE A 29 31.40 39.96 -32.85
CA ILE A 29 30.16 40.54 -32.32
C ILE A 29 29.78 39.90 -30.97
N THR A 30 29.39 40.76 -30.02
CA THR A 30 28.72 40.35 -28.79
C THR A 30 27.23 40.56 -28.97
N VAL A 31 26.43 39.51 -28.65
CA VAL A 31 24.98 39.51 -28.84
C VAL A 31 24.25 39.15 -27.57
N THR A 32 23.09 39.76 -27.34
CA THR A 32 22.11 39.25 -26.40
C THR A 32 21.14 38.36 -27.17
N THR A 33 21.04 37.08 -26.74
CA THR A 33 20.23 36.08 -27.43
C THR A 33 18.73 36.31 -27.14
N GLY A 34 17.90 36.21 -28.18
CA GLY A 34 16.45 36.12 -28.06
C GLY A 34 15.96 34.69 -27.94
N THR A 35 14.66 34.52 -28.08
CA THR A 35 14.00 33.20 -27.96
C THR A 35 13.89 32.45 -29.29
N THR A 36 14.18 33.07 -30.40
CA THR A 36 14.01 32.54 -31.75
C THR A 36 15.32 31.94 -32.26
N SER A 37 15.29 30.68 -32.70
CA SER A 37 16.37 30.04 -33.44
C SER A 37 16.52 30.66 -34.82
N GLY A 38 17.72 30.66 -35.36
CA GLY A 38 17.96 31.24 -36.72
C GLY A 38 19.44 31.28 -37.06
N ASN A 39 19.75 32.03 -38.08
CA ASN A 39 21.10 32.14 -38.58
C ASN A 39 21.75 33.47 -38.16
N ILE A 40 22.96 33.40 -37.63
CA ILE A 40 23.86 34.53 -37.57
C ILE A 40 24.65 34.53 -38.87
N SER A 41 24.69 35.65 -39.59
CA SER A 41 25.53 35.77 -40.76
C SER A 41 26.40 37.00 -40.71
N VAL A 42 27.52 36.97 -41.40
CA VAL A 42 28.49 38.08 -41.51
C VAL A 42 29.00 38.21 -42.93
N ILE A 43 29.15 39.43 -43.37
CA ILE A 43 29.71 39.84 -44.66
C ILE A 43 30.92 40.71 -44.36
N ALA A 44 32.05 40.46 -45.02
CA ALA A 44 33.20 41.37 -45.03
C ALA A 44 33.06 42.37 -46.18
N SER A 45 33.44 43.61 -45.96
CA SER A 45 33.31 44.67 -46.94
C SER A 45 34.59 45.51 -47.07
N ASN A 46 34.79 46.10 -48.25
CA ASN A 46 35.76 47.14 -48.51
C ASN A 46 35.23 48.09 -49.61
N THR A 47 36.09 49.01 -50.12
CA THR A 47 35.73 49.98 -51.15
C THR A 47 35.35 49.36 -52.50
N CYS A 48 35.73 48.06 -52.75
CA CYS A 48 35.43 47.38 -54.00
C CYS A 48 34.10 46.54 -53.89
N GLY A 49 33.51 46.38 -52.69
CA GLY A 49 32.24 45.71 -52.49
C GLY A 49 32.20 44.78 -51.31
N ASN A 50 31.18 43.85 -51.31
CA ASN A 50 30.88 42.91 -50.24
C ASN A 50 31.26 41.48 -50.64
N SER A 51 31.75 40.70 -49.66
CA SER A 51 31.94 39.27 -49.81
C SER A 51 30.60 38.53 -49.83
N THR A 52 30.63 37.24 -50.19
CA THR A 52 29.52 36.35 -49.85
C THR A 52 29.38 36.20 -48.32
N ALA A 53 28.16 36.01 -47.83
CA ALA A 53 27.89 35.86 -46.42
C ALA A 53 28.41 34.51 -45.89
N ARG A 54 29.02 34.53 -44.70
CA ARG A 54 29.25 33.32 -43.89
C ARG A 54 28.14 33.21 -42.88
N THR A 55 27.54 32.01 -42.76
CA THR A 55 26.36 31.76 -41.93
C THR A 55 26.63 30.66 -40.92
N LEU A 56 26.10 30.85 -39.68
CA LEU A 56 26.10 29.88 -38.61
C LEU A 56 24.66 29.69 -38.11
N ALA A 57 24.13 28.50 -38.21
CA ALA A 57 22.82 28.15 -37.65
C ALA A 57 22.91 28.03 -36.14
N ILE A 58 22.01 28.71 -35.42
CA ILE A 58 21.91 28.69 -33.97
C ILE A 58 20.54 28.20 -33.58
N THR A 59 20.52 27.23 -32.64
CA THR A 59 19.31 26.75 -32.00
C THR A 59 19.23 27.31 -30.58
N THR A 60 18.14 28.00 -30.28
CA THR A 60 17.85 28.44 -28.90
C THR A 60 17.18 27.33 -28.11
N LEU A 61 17.64 27.14 -26.90
CA LEU A 61 17.00 26.27 -25.91
C LEU A 61 16.26 27.12 -24.89
N ALA A 62 15.10 26.68 -24.45
CA ALA A 62 14.32 27.34 -23.41
C ALA A 62 14.40 26.54 -22.10
N ILE A 63 14.13 27.22 -20.99
CA ILE A 63 13.83 26.53 -19.74
C ILE A 63 12.57 25.66 -19.97
N PRO A 64 12.56 24.37 -19.57
CA PRO A 64 11.40 23.51 -19.75
C PRO A 64 10.15 24.08 -19.05
N ALA A 65 8.99 23.75 -19.58
CA ALA A 65 7.72 24.07 -18.92
C ALA A 65 7.61 23.34 -17.55
N GLN A 66 6.79 23.88 -16.66
CA GLN A 66 6.45 23.19 -15.42
C GLN A 66 5.88 21.79 -15.73
N PRO A 67 6.32 20.71 -15.04
CA PRO A 67 5.71 19.39 -15.18
C PRO A 67 4.20 19.40 -14.95
N GLY A 68 3.48 18.50 -15.59
CA GLY A 68 2.07 18.26 -15.35
C GLY A 68 1.81 17.73 -13.94
N THR A 69 0.58 17.29 -13.67
CA THR A 69 0.21 16.69 -12.38
C THR A 69 1.07 15.47 -12.08
N ILE A 70 1.50 15.35 -10.81
CA ILE A 70 2.21 14.16 -10.34
C ILE A 70 1.18 13.04 -10.17
N ALA A 71 1.35 11.94 -10.90
CA ALA A 71 0.59 10.71 -10.73
C ALA A 71 1.21 9.88 -9.59
N GLY A 72 0.39 9.28 -8.75
CA GLY A 72 0.78 8.46 -7.60
C GLY A 72 -0.19 8.62 -6.43
N ASN A 73 -0.05 7.77 -5.41
CA ASN A 73 -0.95 7.78 -4.25
C ASN A 73 -0.68 9.00 -3.35
N ALA A 74 -1.73 9.74 -3.03
CA ALA A 74 -1.68 10.87 -2.09
C ALA A 74 -1.94 10.46 -0.63
N ALA A 75 -2.45 9.25 -0.38
CA ALA A 75 -2.65 8.67 0.94
C ALA A 75 -1.82 7.38 1.05
N VAL A 76 -0.82 7.35 1.93
CA VAL A 76 0.26 6.35 1.92
C VAL A 76 0.47 5.79 3.32
N CYS A 77 0.69 4.48 3.41
CA CYS A 77 1.09 3.83 4.67
C CYS A 77 2.58 4.04 4.95
N PRO A 78 2.99 4.12 6.24
CA PRO A 78 4.40 4.19 6.61
C PRO A 78 5.23 3.01 6.08
N ALA A 79 6.49 3.26 5.75
CA ALA A 79 7.46 2.27 5.30
C ALA A 79 7.01 1.46 4.06
N THR A 80 6.16 2.04 3.19
CA THR A 80 5.74 1.42 1.94
C THR A 80 6.42 2.07 0.74
N THR A 81 6.67 1.27 -0.29
CA THR A 81 7.25 1.74 -1.54
C THR A 81 6.15 2.24 -2.48
N GLN A 82 6.32 3.44 -3.01
CA GLN A 82 5.40 4.12 -3.91
C GLN A 82 6.14 4.60 -5.15
N THR A 83 5.46 4.62 -6.30
CA THR A 83 5.98 5.21 -7.53
C THR A 83 5.19 6.47 -7.86
N TYR A 84 5.92 7.56 -8.14
CA TYR A 84 5.38 8.83 -8.60
C TYR A 84 5.93 9.17 -9.97
N SER A 85 5.12 9.77 -10.82
CA SER A 85 5.56 10.12 -12.17
C SER A 85 4.86 11.37 -12.70
N VAL A 86 5.50 12.01 -13.67
CA VAL A 86 4.91 13.07 -14.50
C VAL A 86 5.07 12.71 -15.96
N THR A 87 4.19 13.25 -16.80
CA THR A 87 4.37 13.18 -18.25
C THR A 87 5.68 13.86 -18.63
N ALA A 88 6.42 13.27 -19.55
CA ALA A 88 7.69 13.85 -20.02
C ALA A 88 7.46 15.27 -20.56
N VAL A 89 8.32 16.21 -20.13
CA VAL A 89 8.28 17.62 -20.52
C VAL A 89 9.19 17.82 -21.71
N ASN A 90 8.67 18.43 -22.76
CA ASN A 90 9.46 18.73 -23.96
C ASN A 90 10.67 19.64 -23.61
N GLY A 91 11.84 19.31 -24.14
CA GLY A 91 13.09 20.05 -23.87
C GLY A 91 13.74 19.76 -22.50
N ALA A 92 13.11 18.92 -21.65
CA ALA A 92 13.74 18.48 -20.41
C ALA A 92 14.78 17.40 -20.67
N THR A 93 15.96 17.54 -20.09
CA THR A 93 17.06 16.55 -20.12
C THR A 93 17.15 15.74 -18.84
N SER A 94 16.59 16.26 -17.74
CA SER A 94 16.54 15.58 -16.44
C SER A 94 15.44 16.14 -15.55
N TYR A 95 15.22 15.50 -14.41
CA TYR A 95 14.24 15.92 -13.40
C TYR A 95 14.88 15.94 -12.03
N THR A 96 14.44 16.89 -11.19
CA THR A 96 14.81 16.96 -9.78
C THR A 96 13.58 16.72 -8.93
N TRP A 97 13.59 15.63 -8.15
CA TRP A 97 12.56 15.27 -7.21
C TRP A 97 12.97 15.69 -5.80
N THR A 98 12.01 16.18 -5.02
CA THR A 98 12.18 16.43 -3.58
C THR A 98 11.09 15.69 -2.85
N LEU A 99 11.47 14.93 -1.85
CA LEU A 99 10.59 14.08 -1.03
C LEU A 99 10.34 14.70 0.34
N PRO A 100 9.24 14.35 1.03
CA PRO A 100 9.02 14.72 2.43
C PRO A 100 10.16 14.25 3.34
N SER A 101 10.32 14.90 4.48
CA SER A 101 11.34 14.50 5.47
C SER A 101 11.14 13.06 5.92
N GLY A 102 12.24 12.30 6.02
CA GLY A 102 12.23 10.89 6.39
C GLY A 102 11.82 9.91 5.29
N TRP A 103 11.45 10.40 4.08
CA TRP A 103 11.26 9.55 2.91
C TRP A 103 12.59 9.31 2.22
N THR A 104 12.74 8.16 1.54
CA THR A 104 13.95 7.80 0.80
C THR A 104 13.63 7.47 -0.65
N GLY A 105 14.56 7.79 -1.54
CA GLY A 105 14.45 7.58 -2.98
C GLY A 105 15.14 8.70 -3.74
N SER A 106 15.59 8.44 -4.96
CA SER A 106 16.19 9.43 -5.85
C SER A 106 15.95 9.03 -7.31
N SER A 107 15.80 10.02 -8.17
CA SER A 107 15.67 9.82 -9.61
C SER A 107 16.01 11.10 -10.36
N THR A 108 16.57 10.95 -11.55
CA THR A 108 16.78 12.03 -12.52
C THR A 108 15.84 11.92 -13.72
N THR A 109 14.93 10.93 -13.73
CA THR A 109 13.93 10.73 -14.78
C THR A 109 12.57 11.34 -14.40
N ASN A 110 11.60 11.27 -15.29
CA ASN A 110 10.24 11.73 -15.05
C ASN A 110 9.42 10.82 -14.10
N SER A 111 10.08 9.83 -13.49
CA SER A 111 9.48 8.91 -12.50
C SER A 111 10.44 8.66 -11.35
N ILE A 112 9.90 8.50 -10.15
CA ILE A 112 10.66 8.17 -8.94
C ILE A 112 9.95 7.05 -8.17
N THR A 113 10.72 6.09 -7.67
CA THR A 113 10.29 5.14 -6.66
C THR A 113 10.80 5.61 -5.31
N ALA A 114 9.89 5.81 -4.36
CA ALA A 114 10.20 6.34 -3.03
C ALA A 114 9.63 5.43 -1.94
N THR A 115 10.37 5.25 -0.87
CA THR A 115 9.88 4.59 0.36
C THR A 115 9.43 5.67 1.34
N SER A 116 8.17 5.58 1.77
CA SER A 116 7.57 6.55 2.67
C SER A 116 8.16 6.48 4.09
N GLY A 117 8.33 7.65 4.71
CA GLY A 117 8.63 7.78 6.13
C GLY A 117 7.39 7.65 7.01
N THR A 118 7.44 8.27 8.19
CA THR A 118 6.34 8.28 9.18
C THR A 118 5.48 9.55 9.11
N ALA A 119 5.90 10.57 8.39
CA ALA A 119 5.19 11.84 8.22
C ALA A 119 4.85 12.10 6.76
N GLY A 120 3.69 12.71 6.52
CA GLY A 120 3.30 13.24 5.23
C GLY A 120 4.05 14.53 4.89
N GLY A 121 3.77 15.08 3.72
CA GLY A 121 4.40 16.33 3.26
C GLY A 121 4.23 16.51 1.76
N ASN A 122 5.09 17.29 1.15
CA ASN A 122 5.03 17.58 -0.26
C ASN A 122 6.09 16.80 -1.05
N ILE A 123 5.64 16.10 -2.08
CA ILE A 123 6.52 15.62 -3.16
C ILE A 123 6.56 16.70 -4.22
N THR A 124 7.76 17.11 -4.64
CA THR A 124 7.90 18.09 -5.71
C THR A 124 8.78 17.57 -6.83
N VAL A 125 8.55 18.08 -8.04
CA VAL A 125 9.37 17.77 -9.22
C VAL A 125 9.57 19.00 -10.09
N LYS A 126 10.80 19.17 -10.59
CA LYS A 126 11.19 20.17 -11.61
C LYS A 126 11.73 19.46 -12.83
N ALA A 127 11.44 19.99 -14.00
CA ALA A 127 12.09 19.61 -15.25
C ALA A 127 13.30 20.50 -15.49
N ASN A 128 14.44 19.94 -15.88
CA ASN A 128 15.69 20.67 -16.07
C ASN A 128 16.21 20.54 -17.52
N SER A 129 16.88 21.58 -17.99
CA SER A 129 17.67 21.59 -19.21
C SER A 129 19.01 22.33 -18.96
N SER A 130 19.86 22.46 -19.99
CA SER A 130 21.07 23.27 -19.91
C SER A 130 20.80 24.77 -19.68
N CYS A 131 19.55 25.21 -19.93
CA CYS A 131 19.14 26.61 -19.71
C CYS A 131 18.58 26.85 -18.30
N GLY A 132 18.41 25.82 -17.51
CA GLY A 132 17.90 25.91 -16.14
C GLY A 132 16.73 24.96 -15.83
N GLY A 133 16.19 25.11 -14.63
CA GLY A 133 15.06 24.31 -14.15
C GLY A 133 13.73 25.06 -14.17
N SER A 134 12.65 24.34 -14.44
CA SER A 134 11.28 24.84 -14.38
C SER A 134 10.87 25.22 -12.96
N THR A 135 9.71 25.85 -12.81
CA THR A 135 8.99 25.89 -11.54
C THR A 135 8.61 24.46 -11.11
N ALA A 136 8.52 24.24 -9.78
CA ALA A 136 8.19 22.94 -9.24
C ALA A 136 6.70 22.62 -9.36
N ARG A 137 6.35 21.39 -9.72
CA ARG A 137 5.03 20.80 -9.49
C ARG A 137 5.03 20.13 -8.11
N THR A 138 3.93 20.24 -7.39
CA THR A 138 3.77 19.71 -6.04
C THR A 138 2.58 18.76 -5.95
N LEU A 139 2.75 17.67 -5.20
CA LEU A 139 1.70 16.77 -4.72
C LEU A 139 1.79 16.70 -3.19
N ALA A 140 0.73 17.11 -2.50
CA ALA A 140 0.62 16.89 -1.06
C ALA A 140 0.28 15.42 -0.79
N VAL A 141 1.07 14.76 0.06
CA VAL A 141 0.84 13.38 0.49
C VAL A 141 0.58 13.33 1.99
N SER A 142 -0.43 12.54 2.39
CA SER A 142 -0.80 12.30 3.77
C SER A 142 -0.46 10.87 4.17
N MET A 143 -0.19 10.67 5.48
CA MET A 143 -0.01 9.32 6.00
C MET A 143 -1.34 8.74 6.43
N THR A 144 -1.61 7.50 6.03
CA THR A 144 -2.68 6.68 6.61
C THR A 144 -2.18 6.01 7.89
N ALA A 145 -3.12 5.52 8.73
CA ALA A 145 -2.72 4.79 9.93
C ALA A 145 -1.87 3.55 9.57
N SER A 146 -0.89 3.20 10.40
CA SER A 146 -0.13 1.94 10.28
C SER A 146 -1.06 0.72 10.38
N SER A 147 -0.55 -0.49 10.09
CA SER A 147 -1.29 -1.73 10.33
C SER A 147 -1.75 -1.77 11.80
N PRO A 148 -2.93 -2.37 12.09
CA PRO A 148 -3.48 -2.42 13.44
C PRO A 148 -2.54 -3.17 14.40
N ALA A 149 -2.66 -2.87 15.69
CA ALA A 149 -2.01 -3.65 16.74
C ALA A 149 -2.55 -5.10 16.77
N GLN A 150 -1.78 -6.02 17.34
CA GLN A 150 -2.23 -7.40 17.58
C GLN A 150 -3.52 -7.39 18.42
N PRO A 151 -4.57 -8.16 18.06
CA PRO A 151 -5.75 -8.30 18.90
C PRO A 151 -5.42 -8.76 20.32
N GLY A 152 -6.23 -8.35 21.29
CA GLY A 152 -6.17 -8.81 22.66
C GLY A 152 -6.46 -10.32 22.79
N VAL A 153 -6.63 -10.79 24.01
CA VAL A 153 -6.97 -12.19 24.30
C VAL A 153 -8.29 -12.57 23.61
N ILE A 154 -8.34 -13.77 23.00
CA ILE A 154 -9.57 -14.32 22.45
C ILE A 154 -10.40 -14.84 23.62
N SER A 155 -11.60 -14.29 23.77
CA SER A 155 -12.62 -14.75 24.71
C SER A 155 -13.45 -15.86 24.06
N GLY A 156 -13.79 -16.90 24.84
CA GLY A 156 -14.56 -18.06 24.41
C GLY A 156 -14.13 -19.31 25.16
N THR A 157 -14.96 -20.34 25.16
CA THR A 157 -14.66 -21.61 25.85
C THR A 157 -13.67 -22.44 25.01
N ALA A 158 -12.53 -22.79 25.60
CA ALA A 158 -11.47 -23.53 24.89
C ALA A 158 -11.82 -25.01 24.63
N THR A 159 -12.69 -25.62 25.46
CA THR A 159 -13.17 -26.98 25.28
C THR A 159 -14.63 -26.95 24.85
N VAL A 160 -14.94 -27.44 23.65
CA VAL A 160 -16.26 -27.34 23.02
C VAL A 160 -16.69 -28.74 22.54
N CYS A 161 -17.93 -29.16 22.86
CA CYS A 161 -18.44 -30.42 22.35
C CYS A 161 -18.50 -30.42 20.81
N PRO A 162 -18.11 -31.55 20.15
CA PRO A 162 -18.22 -31.63 18.69
C PRO A 162 -19.66 -31.36 18.22
N GLY A 163 -19.79 -30.54 17.14
CA GLY A 163 -21.08 -30.10 16.59
C GLY A 163 -21.72 -28.91 17.31
N ALA A 164 -21.27 -28.55 18.51
CA ALA A 164 -21.79 -27.36 19.21
C ALA A 164 -21.25 -26.08 18.58
N VAL A 165 -22.06 -25.03 18.63
CA VAL A 165 -21.67 -23.69 18.16
C VAL A 165 -21.19 -22.86 19.34
N GLN A 166 -19.96 -22.34 19.25
CA GLN A 166 -19.33 -21.47 20.24
C GLN A 166 -18.97 -20.13 19.60
N THR A 167 -19.25 -19.02 20.29
CA THR A 167 -18.79 -17.69 19.85
C THR A 167 -17.44 -17.38 20.50
N PHE A 168 -16.49 -16.96 19.64
CA PHE A 168 -15.21 -16.41 20.05
C PHE A 168 -15.14 -14.92 19.67
N SER A 169 -14.49 -14.12 20.49
CA SER A 169 -14.40 -12.68 20.24
C SER A 169 -13.10 -12.08 20.78
N VAL A 170 -12.73 -10.94 20.25
CA VAL A 170 -11.67 -10.07 20.78
C VAL A 170 -12.23 -8.68 20.98
N ALA A 171 -11.63 -7.90 21.90
CA ALA A 171 -11.90 -6.47 21.99
C ALA A 171 -11.59 -5.79 20.65
N ALA A 172 -12.38 -4.77 20.30
CA ALA A 172 -12.14 -4.01 19.08
C ALA A 172 -10.75 -3.38 19.10
N VAL A 173 -10.01 -3.54 18.00
CA VAL A 173 -8.66 -3.00 17.84
C VAL A 173 -8.75 -1.64 17.14
N ALA A 174 -8.13 -0.63 17.74
CA ALA A 174 -8.13 0.72 17.17
C ALA A 174 -7.50 0.70 15.77
N GLY A 175 -8.16 1.37 14.81
CA GLY A 175 -7.71 1.44 13.42
C GLY A 175 -7.91 0.18 12.58
N ALA A 176 -8.54 -0.88 13.13
CA ALA A 176 -8.94 -2.05 12.35
C ALA A 176 -10.25 -1.78 11.59
N SER A 177 -10.29 -2.09 10.30
CA SER A 177 -11.49 -2.06 9.46
C SER A 177 -12.14 -3.44 9.31
N SER A 178 -11.39 -4.51 9.54
CA SER A 178 -11.88 -5.89 9.47
C SER A 178 -10.98 -6.85 10.25
N TYR A 179 -11.42 -8.12 10.37
CA TYR A 179 -10.68 -9.19 11.03
C TYR A 179 -10.62 -10.42 10.13
N THR A 180 -9.54 -11.17 10.25
CA THR A 180 -9.39 -12.48 9.60
C THR A 180 -9.25 -13.53 10.67
N TRP A 181 -10.21 -14.48 10.71
CA TRP A 181 -10.23 -15.61 11.61
C TRP A 181 -9.77 -16.87 10.88
N THR A 182 -9.06 -17.74 11.58
CA THR A 182 -8.72 -19.09 11.12
C THR A 182 -9.13 -20.06 12.21
N VAL A 183 -9.79 -21.13 11.84
CA VAL A 183 -10.26 -22.18 12.75
C VAL A 183 -9.52 -23.49 12.46
N PRO A 184 -9.46 -24.45 13.42
CA PRO A 184 -8.85 -25.77 13.21
C PRO A 184 -9.50 -26.52 12.05
N SER A 185 -8.75 -27.48 11.48
CA SER A 185 -9.29 -28.37 10.45
C SER A 185 -10.51 -29.13 10.95
N GLY A 186 -11.56 -29.16 10.13
CA GLY A 186 -12.83 -29.80 10.48
C GLY A 186 -13.76 -28.97 11.38
N TRP A 187 -13.34 -27.76 11.79
CA TRP A 187 -14.21 -26.77 12.44
C TRP A 187 -14.79 -25.84 11.38
N GLY A 188 -16.02 -25.36 11.57
CA GLY A 188 -16.70 -24.46 10.63
C GLY A 188 -16.91 -23.08 11.23
N GLY A 189 -16.82 -22.05 10.39
CA GLY A 189 -17.10 -20.67 10.76
C GLY A 189 -16.27 -19.69 9.96
N SER A 190 -16.81 -18.50 9.71
CA SER A 190 -16.11 -17.38 9.08
C SER A 190 -16.68 -16.07 9.58
N SER A 191 -15.84 -15.03 9.69
CA SER A 191 -16.26 -13.70 10.09
C SER A 191 -15.20 -12.68 9.67
N THR A 192 -15.67 -11.47 9.36
CA THR A 192 -14.83 -10.30 9.14
C THR A 192 -14.92 -9.27 10.28
N THR A 193 -15.69 -9.59 11.34
CA THR A 193 -15.82 -8.76 12.53
C THR A 193 -14.91 -9.23 13.67
N ASN A 194 -14.89 -8.52 14.77
CA ASN A 194 -14.14 -8.90 15.98
C ASN A 194 -14.73 -10.10 16.75
N SER A 195 -15.73 -10.77 16.17
CA SER A 195 -16.41 -11.94 16.73
C SER A 195 -16.68 -12.97 15.63
N ILE A 196 -16.61 -14.26 15.97
CA ILE A 196 -16.89 -15.39 15.10
C ILE A 196 -17.72 -16.45 15.81
N ALA A 197 -18.77 -16.97 15.17
CA ALA A 197 -19.46 -18.16 15.60
C ALA A 197 -18.83 -19.37 14.91
N VAL A 198 -18.39 -20.36 15.69
CA VAL A 198 -17.64 -21.52 15.22
C VAL A 198 -18.37 -22.81 15.59
N SER A 199 -18.65 -23.67 14.62
CA SER A 199 -19.12 -25.03 14.86
C SER A 199 -17.90 -25.91 15.13
N ALA A 200 -17.87 -26.55 16.31
CA ALA A 200 -16.74 -27.37 16.76
C ALA A 200 -16.63 -28.68 16.00
N GLY A 201 -15.43 -28.98 15.51
CA GLY A 201 -15.08 -30.29 14.94
C GLY A 201 -14.54 -31.26 15.99
N THR A 202 -13.91 -32.35 15.51
CA THR A 202 -13.37 -33.44 16.34
C THR A 202 -11.87 -33.37 16.58
N THR A 203 -11.17 -32.38 15.96
CA THR A 203 -9.71 -32.21 16.07
C THR A 203 -9.34 -31.02 16.95
N ALA A 204 -8.34 -31.17 17.81
CA ALA A 204 -7.77 -30.04 18.54
C ALA A 204 -6.93 -29.16 17.60
N GLY A 205 -6.82 -27.86 17.94
CA GLY A 205 -6.04 -26.92 17.14
C GLY A 205 -6.09 -25.51 17.69
N ASN A 206 -5.79 -24.54 16.84
CA ASN A 206 -5.78 -23.14 17.22
C ASN A 206 -6.85 -22.34 16.46
N ILE A 207 -7.62 -21.56 17.18
CA ILE A 207 -8.36 -20.43 16.60
C ILE A 207 -7.40 -19.25 16.59
N THR A 208 -7.25 -18.60 15.42
CA THR A 208 -6.41 -17.39 15.31
C THR A 208 -7.21 -16.22 14.76
N VAL A 209 -6.80 -15.02 15.13
CA VAL A 209 -7.40 -13.77 14.60
C VAL A 209 -6.32 -12.72 14.32
N LYS A 210 -6.48 -12.02 13.21
CA LYS A 210 -5.70 -10.83 12.83
C LYS A 210 -6.66 -9.66 12.66
N ALA A 211 -6.23 -8.48 13.06
CA ALA A 211 -6.90 -7.22 12.74
C ALA A 211 -6.30 -6.64 11.46
N ASN A 212 -7.13 -6.11 10.56
CA ASN A 212 -6.72 -5.61 9.24
C ASN A 212 -7.20 -4.18 9.01
N ASN A 213 -6.43 -3.43 8.22
CA ASN A 213 -6.84 -2.16 7.62
C ASN A 213 -6.19 -2.00 6.23
N GLY A 214 -6.34 -0.80 5.61
CA GLY A 214 -5.73 -0.51 4.30
C GLY A 214 -4.21 -0.56 4.29
N CYS A 215 -3.53 -0.53 5.45
CA CYS A 215 -2.07 -0.62 5.57
C CYS A 215 -1.56 -2.03 5.86
N GLY A 216 -2.44 -3.01 6.05
CA GLY A 216 -2.06 -4.40 6.25
C GLY A 216 -2.74 -5.06 7.42
N SER A 217 -2.18 -6.20 7.82
CA SER A 217 -2.68 -7.04 8.91
C SER A 217 -1.73 -7.01 10.11
N SER A 218 -2.30 -7.12 11.30
CA SER A 218 -1.54 -7.35 12.54
C SER A 218 -0.88 -8.73 12.56
N THR A 219 -0.03 -8.97 13.55
CA THR A 219 0.33 -10.32 13.97
C THR A 219 -0.91 -11.05 14.48
N ALA A 220 -0.96 -12.39 14.34
CA ALA A 220 -2.09 -13.18 14.79
C ALA A 220 -2.11 -13.35 16.32
N ARG A 221 -3.30 -13.22 16.93
CA ARG A 221 -3.57 -13.77 18.27
C ARG A 221 -4.05 -15.19 18.12
N SER A 222 -3.66 -16.09 19.03
CA SER A 222 -4.02 -17.51 19.00
C SER A 222 -4.64 -17.93 20.32
N LEU A 223 -5.62 -18.85 20.23
CA LEU A 223 -6.22 -19.60 21.35
C LEU A 223 -6.23 -21.07 20.98
N ALA A 224 -5.61 -21.91 21.80
CA ALA A 224 -5.71 -23.35 21.65
C ALA A 224 -7.11 -23.82 22.06
N VAL A 225 -7.74 -24.63 21.21
CA VAL A 225 -9.05 -25.22 21.46
C VAL A 225 -9.02 -26.73 21.26
N SER A 226 -9.85 -27.44 22.02
CA SER A 226 -9.97 -28.88 21.96
C SER A 226 -11.44 -29.33 21.92
N PRO A 227 -11.77 -30.43 21.24
CA PRO A 227 -13.08 -31.01 21.35
C PRO A 227 -13.28 -31.58 22.76
N GLY A 228 -14.46 -31.35 23.34
CA GLY A 228 -14.89 -32.03 24.55
C GLY A 228 -15.14 -33.50 24.29
N THR A 229 -14.96 -34.32 25.29
CA THR A 229 -15.28 -35.72 25.22
C THR A 229 -16.76 -35.97 25.53
N LEU A 230 -17.42 -36.77 24.72
CA LEU A 230 -18.77 -37.27 25.06
C LEU A 230 -18.68 -38.18 26.30
N PRO A 231 -19.69 -38.11 27.15
CA PRO A 231 -19.78 -39.09 28.25
C PRO A 231 -19.74 -40.52 27.73
N SER A 232 -19.11 -41.40 28.47
CA SER A 232 -19.16 -42.84 28.19
C SER A 232 -20.58 -43.36 28.39
N THR A 233 -20.92 -44.47 27.72
CA THR A 233 -22.19 -45.18 27.94
C THR A 233 -22.32 -45.48 29.43
N PRO A 234 -23.50 -45.22 30.02
CA PRO A 234 -23.76 -45.63 31.40
C PRO A 234 -23.48 -47.12 31.64
N GLY A 235 -23.06 -47.46 32.84
CA GLY A 235 -22.85 -48.83 33.21
C GLY A 235 -24.15 -49.64 33.19
N VAL A 236 -24.03 -50.93 33.48
CA VAL A 236 -25.17 -51.84 33.49
C VAL A 236 -26.24 -51.38 34.49
N ILE A 237 -27.49 -51.34 34.03
CA ILE A 237 -28.63 -51.08 34.91
C ILE A 237 -28.80 -52.34 35.87
N THR A 238 -28.76 -52.05 37.14
CA THR A 238 -29.01 -53.10 38.17
C THR A 238 -30.38 -52.91 38.84
N ILE A 239 -30.99 -53.98 39.18
CA ILE A 239 -32.32 -54.02 39.87
C ILE A 239 -32.08 -54.44 41.30
N THR A 240 -32.48 -53.57 42.23
CA THR A 240 -32.41 -53.93 43.65
C THR A 240 -33.59 -54.80 44.01
N GLY A 241 -33.29 -56.08 44.44
CA GLY A 241 -34.29 -56.99 44.99
C GLY A 241 -34.96 -57.94 43.99
N GLY A 242 -34.34 -58.28 42.81
CA GLY A 242 -34.95 -59.32 42.01
C GLY A 242 -34.52 -59.48 40.58
N ALA A 243 -35.21 -60.32 39.82
CA ALA A 243 -34.97 -60.62 38.42
C ALA A 243 -35.50 -59.54 37.49
N ALA A 244 -35.06 -59.56 36.22
CA ALA A 244 -35.51 -58.62 35.20
C ALA A 244 -36.98 -58.77 34.79
N THR A 245 -37.63 -59.83 35.26
CA THR A 245 -39.09 -60.09 35.13
C THR A 245 -39.81 -59.54 36.36
N VAL A 246 -40.81 -58.70 36.17
CA VAL A 246 -41.60 -58.06 37.24
C VAL A 246 -43.08 -58.28 37.00
N CYS A 247 -43.87 -58.34 38.09
CA CYS A 247 -45.33 -58.43 38.00
C CYS A 247 -45.92 -57.03 37.79
N THR A 248 -47.10 -56.94 37.17
CA THR A 248 -47.84 -55.68 37.02
C THR A 248 -48.16 -55.13 38.43
N GLY A 249 -47.80 -53.83 38.64
CA GLY A 249 -48.00 -53.16 39.92
C GLY A 249 -46.83 -53.25 40.91
N ASP A 250 -45.74 -53.91 40.55
CA ASP A 250 -44.54 -54.00 41.39
C ASP A 250 -43.78 -52.65 41.34
N ASN A 251 -43.28 -52.16 42.48
CA ASN A 251 -42.36 -51.08 42.60
C ASN A 251 -40.94 -51.62 42.67
N ARG A 252 -40.08 -51.10 41.74
CA ARG A 252 -38.67 -51.55 41.66
C ARG A 252 -37.75 -50.34 41.59
N THR A 253 -36.58 -50.44 42.21
CA THR A 253 -35.53 -49.43 42.11
C THR A 253 -34.49 -49.91 41.11
N TYR A 254 -34.24 -49.06 40.10
CA TYR A 254 -33.23 -49.26 39.10
C TYR A 254 -32.05 -48.29 39.37
N THR A 255 -30.86 -48.79 39.33
CA THR A 255 -29.65 -48.01 39.58
C THR A 255 -28.62 -48.21 38.50
N VAL A 256 -27.85 -47.17 38.22
CA VAL A 256 -26.59 -47.25 37.45
C VAL A 256 -25.48 -46.69 38.31
N PRO A 257 -24.23 -47.13 38.13
CA PRO A 257 -23.11 -46.55 38.82
C PRO A 257 -23.02 -45.04 38.49
N LEU A 258 -22.90 -44.20 39.51
CA LEU A 258 -22.76 -42.75 39.36
C LEU A 258 -21.40 -42.43 38.80
N VAL A 259 -21.38 -41.58 37.75
CA VAL A 259 -20.16 -40.95 37.24
C VAL A 259 -20.22 -39.46 37.60
N ALA A 260 -19.21 -39.00 38.30
CA ALA A 260 -19.15 -37.60 38.75
C ALA A 260 -19.25 -36.63 37.57
N GLY A 261 -20.06 -35.57 37.74
CA GLY A 261 -20.23 -34.53 36.73
C GLY A 261 -21.24 -34.84 35.62
N LEU A 262 -21.92 -36.00 35.65
CA LEU A 262 -22.97 -36.35 34.69
C LEU A 262 -24.35 -36.21 35.32
N THR A 263 -25.33 -35.84 34.48
CA THR A 263 -26.75 -35.95 34.76
C THR A 263 -27.31 -37.13 33.98
N TYR A 264 -28.29 -37.85 34.60
CA TYR A 264 -28.91 -39.03 34.01
C TYR A 264 -30.36 -38.73 33.69
N THR A 265 -30.81 -39.10 32.49
CA THR A 265 -32.22 -39.07 32.11
C THR A 265 -32.71 -40.50 32.00
N TRP A 266 -33.76 -40.86 32.75
CA TRP A 266 -34.40 -42.14 32.72
C TRP A 266 -35.62 -42.09 31.78
N VAL A 267 -35.77 -43.11 30.97
CA VAL A 267 -36.94 -43.27 30.10
C VAL A 267 -37.66 -44.54 30.55
N ALA A 268 -38.89 -44.41 31.02
CA ALA A 268 -39.72 -45.54 31.37
C ALA A 268 -40.31 -46.19 30.11
N PRO A 269 -40.54 -47.52 30.12
CA PRO A 269 -41.37 -48.18 29.10
C PRO A 269 -42.78 -47.58 29.04
N THR A 270 -43.44 -47.66 27.89
CA THR A 270 -44.81 -47.19 27.69
C THR A 270 -45.73 -47.88 28.71
N GLY A 271 -46.48 -47.08 29.49
CA GLY A 271 -47.41 -47.54 30.52
C GLY A 271 -46.79 -47.68 31.93
N ALA A 272 -45.48 -47.50 32.10
CA ALA A 272 -44.85 -47.41 33.41
C ALA A 272 -44.91 -45.97 33.95
N THR A 273 -45.04 -45.80 35.29
CA THR A 273 -44.99 -44.53 36.01
C THR A 273 -43.84 -44.54 37.00
N TRP A 274 -43.26 -43.33 37.23
CA TRP A 274 -42.19 -43.09 38.22
C TRP A 274 -42.75 -42.79 39.61
#